data_dc7ba63b70c9ce208fb0d8c6650a357f
#
_entry.id   dc7ba63b70c9ce208fb0d8c6650a357f
#
_cell.length_a   1.000
_cell.length_b   1.000
_cell.length_c   1.000
_cell.angle_alpha   90.00
_cell.angle_beta   90.00
_cell.angle_gamma   90.00
#
_symmetry.space_group_name_H-M   'P 1'
#
loop_
_entity.id
_entity.type
_entity.pdbx_description
1 polymer ?
#
loop_
_entity_poly.entity_id
_entity_poly.type
_entity_poly.pdbx_seq_one_letter_code
_entity_poly.pdbx_strand_id
1 'polypeptide(L)'
;MLQRIQSVYIFIAILLSGLVAFLLPFWSGENGNTLYLSSMLAGGDVTYLIVPIFFIISGLLSFLSLISYKNRTRQIINNRINIVINFFLLGIIVYHLLKLPGELNVSEKGIGVFIPLIVIVFLALANKAIIKDDKLVKSVDRLR
;
A
#
# COMPACT_ATOMS: atom_id res chain seq x y z
N MET A 1 -0.44 -23.72 -10.19
CA MET A 1 -0.59 -22.51 -11.03
C MET A 1 -1.16 -21.31 -10.28
N LEU A 2 -2.04 -21.46 -9.30
CA LEU A 2 -2.63 -20.36 -8.51
C LEU A 2 -1.64 -19.56 -7.65
N GLN A 3 -0.56 -20.18 -7.16
CA GLN A 3 0.50 -19.50 -6.41
C GLN A 3 1.18 -18.36 -7.17
N ARG A 4 1.21 -18.41 -8.50
CA ARG A 4 1.80 -17.33 -9.32
C ARG A 4 0.95 -16.06 -9.30
N ILE A 5 -0.38 -16.20 -9.30
CA ILE A 5 -1.30 -15.04 -9.31
C ILE A 5 -1.22 -14.27 -7.98
N GLN A 6 -1.15 -14.98 -6.87
CA GLN A 6 -0.98 -14.36 -5.53
C GLN A 6 0.30 -13.52 -5.46
N SER A 7 1.41 -14.10 -5.94
CA SER A 7 2.72 -13.45 -5.94
C SER A 7 2.71 -12.21 -6.85
N VAL A 8 1.99 -12.23 -7.97
CA VAL A 8 1.84 -11.07 -8.86
C VAL A 8 1.12 -9.92 -8.15
N TYR A 9 0.02 -10.19 -7.45
CA TYR A 9 -0.70 -9.15 -6.72
C TYR A 9 0.14 -8.51 -5.60
N ILE A 10 0.88 -9.34 -4.84
CA ILE A 10 1.77 -8.84 -3.80
C ILE A 10 2.95 -8.07 -4.41
N PHE A 11 3.51 -8.53 -5.52
CA PHE A 11 4.58 -7.84 -6.23
C PHE A 11 4.14 -6.46 -6.73
N ILE A 12 2.93 -6.35 -7.28
CA ILE A 12 2.34 -5.05 -7.66
C ILE A 12 2.19 -4.15 -6.43
N ALA A 13 1.74 -4.68 -5.29
CA ALA A 13 1.65 -3.92 -4.05
C ALA A 13 3.02 -3.40 -3.58
N ILE A 14 4.10 -4.20 -3.71
CA ILE A 14 5.48 -3.78 -3.42
C ILE A 14 5.90 -2.63 -4.33
N LEU A 15 5.68 -2.75 -5.64
CA LEU A 15 6.05 -1.72 -6.60
C LEU A 15 5.29 -0.42 -6.34
N LEU A 16 3.99 -0.50 -6.06
CA LEU A 16 3.15 0.67 -5.79
C LEU A 16 3.57 1.39 -4.51
N SER A 17 3.76 0.67 -3.41
CA SER A 17 4.10 1.28 -2.12
C SER A 17 5.58 1.64 -1.99
N GLY A 18 6.48 0.87 -2.62
CA GLY A 18 7.92 1.07 -2.49
C GLY A 18 8.53 1.99 -3.54
N LEU A 19 8.07 1.94 -4.79
CA LEU A 19 8.71 2.66 -5.90
C LEU A 19 7.79 3.74 -6.48
N VAL A 20 6.58 3.38 -6.89
CA VAL A 20 5.66 4.30 -7.56
C VAL A 20 5.24 5.44 -6.63
N ALA A 21 5.06 5.16 -5.33
CA ALA A 21 4.73 6.17 -4.34
C ALA A 21 5.79 7.28 -4.24
N PHE A 22 7.07 6.97 -4.42
CA PHE A 22 8.16 7.95 -4.37
C PHE A 22 8.30 8.76 -5.66
N LEU A 23 7.78 8.27 -6.78
CA LEU A 23 7.86 8.93 -8.08
C LEU A 23 6.67 9.86 -8.35
N LEU A 24 5.52 9.60 -7.75
CA LEU A 24 4.31 10.37 -8.01
C LEU A 24 4.14 11.54 -7.04
N PRO A 25 3.62 12.69 -7.53
CA PRO A 25 3.30 13.82 -6.68
C PRO A 25 2.07 13.51 -5.83
N PHE A 26 2.07 13.98 -4.58
CA PHE A 26 0.96 13.81 -3.62
C PHE A 26 0.05 15.03 -3.57
N TRP A 27 0.60 16.23 -3.52
CA TRP A 27 -0.15 17.48 -3.60
C TRP A 27 0.77 18.64 -3.99
N SER A 28 0.17 19.74 -4.42
CA SER A 28 0.88 20.99 -4.70
C SER A 28 0.70 21.96 -3.53
N GLY A 29 1.80 22.57 -3.08
CA GLY A 29 1.75 23.61 -2.06
C GLY A 29 1.33 24.97 -2.65
N GLU A 30 1.06 25.96 -1.77
CA GLU A 30 0.63 27.32 -2.14
C GLU A 30 1.57 28.04 -3.13
N ASN A 31 2.84 27.66 -3.18
CA ASN A 31 3.85 28.24 -4.09
C ASN A 31 3.97 27.48 -5.42
N GLY A 32 3.03 26.61 -5.77
CA GLY A 32 3.09 25.79 -6.99
C GLY A 32 4.13 24.65 -6.92
N ASN A 33 4.81 24.46 -5.81
CA ASN A 33 5.77 23.38 -5.62
C ASN A 33 5.03 22.07 -5.36
N THR A 34 5.26 21.07 -6.22
CA THR A 34 4.72 19.72 -6.02
C THR A 34 5.48 19.00 -4.91
N LEU A 35 4.75 18.44 -3.94
CA LEU A 35 5.31 17.67 -2.84
C LEU A 35 5.35 16.19 -3.21
N TYR A 36 6.54 15.62 -3.15
CA TYR A 36 6.86 14.20 -3.32
C TYR A 36 7.19 13.58 -1.96
N LEU A 37 7.08 12.26 -1.83
CA LEU A 37 7.51 11.56 -0.60
C LEU A 37 8.99 11.82 -0.26
N SER A 38 9.85 11.95 -1.27
CA SER A 38 11.27 12.28 -1.07
C SER A 38 11.48 13.66 -0.44
N SER A 39 10.71 14.67 -0.87
CA SER A 39 10.76 16.01 -0.29
C SER A 39 10.21 16.05 1.14
N MET A 40 9.19 15.24 1.45
CA MET A 40 8.66 15.10 2.81
C MET A 40 9.68 14.50 3.76
N LEU A 41 10.50 13.55 3.31
CA LEU A 41 11.61 12.98 4.11
C LEU A 41 12.71 14.02 4.40
N ALA A 42 12.96 14.93 3.47
CA ALA A 42 14.00 15.97 3.61
C ALA A 42 13.51 17.22 4.37
N GLY A 43 12.20 17.43 4.44
CA GLY A 43 11.60 18.68 4.93
C GLY A 43 11.59 18.90 6.45
N GLY A 44 11.95 17.90 7.25
CA GLY A 44 12.10 18.02 8.71
C GLY A 44 10.81 18.13 9.55
N ASP A 45 9.67 18.36 8.94
CA ASP A 45 8.38 18.42 9.64
C ASP A 45 7.88 17.02 10.00
N VAL A 46 7.78 16.73 11.30
CA VAL A 46 7.38 15.42 11.84
C VAL A 46 6.03 14.96 11.28
N THR A 47 5.11 15.88 11.05
CA THR A 47 3.76 15.58 10.56
C THR A 47 3.78 15.04 9.12
N TYR A 48 4.67 15.55 8.28
CA TYR A 48 4.85 15.07 6.90
C TYR A 48 5.71 13.82 6.82
N LEU A 49 6.64 13.61 7.76
CA LEU A 49 7.50 12.42 7.81
C LEU A 49 6.71 11.12 8.03
N ILE A 50 5.56 11.18 8.67
CA ILE A 50 4.72 10.00 8.95
C ILE A 50 4.30 9.30 7.64
N VAL A 51 3.94 10.06 6.61
CA VAL A 51 3.43 9.51 5.33
C VAL A 51 4.48 8.61 4.64
N PRO A 52 5.70 9.08 4.33
CA PRO A 52 6.70 8.24 3.68
C PRO A 52 7.15 7.07 4.56
N ILE A 53 7.22 7.22 5.89
CA ILE A 53 7.55 6.12 6.80
C ILE A 53 6.53 4.99 6.69
N PHE A 54 5.23 5.31 6.70
CA PHE A 54 4.18 4.30 6.53
C PHE A 54 4.21 3.63 5.17
N PHE A 55 4.57 4.35 4.08
CA PHE A 55 4.79 3.74 2.77
C PHE A 55 5.95 2.75 2.77
N ILE A 56 7.06 3.09 3.40
CA ILE A 56 8.21 2.19 3.56
C ILE A 56 7.81 0.93 4.33
N ILE A 57 7.10 1.10 5.45
CA ILE A 57 6.60 -0.04 6.26
C ILE A 57 5.66 -0.91 5.43
N SER A 58 4.74 -0.33 4.67
CA SER A 58 3.82 -1.05 3.78
C SER A 58 4.57 -1.85 2.71
N GLY A 59 5.59 -1.24 2.09
CA GLY A 59 6.47 -1.91 1.12
C GLY A 59 7.22 -3.09 1.73
N LEU A 60 7.81 -2.91 2.92
CA LEU A 60 8.52 -3.96 3.65
C LEU A 60 7.58 -5.11 4.05
N LEU A 61 6.38 -4.83 4.55
CA LEU A 61 5.39 -5.86 4.87
C LEU A 61 4.93 -6.63 3.65
N SER A 62 4.73 -5.96 2.50
CA SER A 62 4.43 -6.62 1.24
C SER A 62 5.59 -7.53 0.81
N PHE A 63 6.83 -7.08 0.97
CA PHE A 63 8.02 -7.87 0.66
C PHE A 63 8.14 -9.10 1.57
N LEU A 64 7.95 -8.93 2.90
CA LEU A 64 7.91 -10.04 3.85
C LEU A 64 6.78 -11.02 3.53
N SER A 65 5.63 -10.54 3.08
CA SER A 65 4.52 -11.39 2.64
C SER A 65 4.92 -12.21 1.40
N LEU A 66 5.65 -11.62 0.45
CA LEU A 66 6.12 -12.31 -0.74
C LEU A 66 7.10 -13.45 -0.37
N ILE A 67 8.05 -13.21 0.53
CA ILE A 67 9.03 -14.22 0.99
C ILE A 67 8.33 -15.34 1.79
N SER A 68 7.26 -15.01 2.50
CA SER A 68 6.51 -15.96 3.33
C SER A 68 5.62 -16.93 2.53
N TYR A 69 5.85 -17.11 1.23
CA TYR A 69 5.03 -17.95 0.34
C TYR A 69 4.88 -19.40 0.79
N LYS A 70 5.83 -19.95 1.56
CA LYS A 70 5.78 -21.30 2.14
C LYS A 70 4.77 -21.41 3.28
N ASN A 71 4.50 -20.29 3.99
CA ASN A 71 3.58 -20.27 5.13
C ASN A 71 2.39 -19.37 4.81
N ARG A 72 1.33 -19.96 4.24
CA ARG A 72 0.11 -19.26 3.81
C ARG A 72 -0.56 -18.45 4.91
N THR A 73 -0.56 -18.97 6.15
CA THR A 73 -1.14 -18.28 7.29
C THR A 73 -0.40 -16.98 7.60
N ARG A 74 0.93 -17.01 7.63
CA ARG A 74 1.76 -15.80 7.83
C ARG A 74 1.56 -14.79 6.71
N GLN A 75 1.48 -15.25 5.48
CA GLN A 75 1.24 -14.40 4.32
C GLN A 75 -0.10 -13.65 4.42
N ILE A 76 -1.17 -14.35 4.81
CA ILE A 76 -2.49 -13.73 5.01
C ILE A 76 -2.46 -12.70 6.14
N ILE A 77 -1.80 -13.02 7.26
CA ILE A 77 -1.67 -12.11 8.41
C ILE A 77 -0.91 -10.86 8.01
N ASN A 78 0.25 -10.99 7.36
CA ASN A 78 1.05 -9.86 6.90
C ASN A 78 0.25 -8.94 5.95
N ASN A 79 -0.49 -9.52 5.00
CA ASN A 79 -1.33 -8.76 4.09
C ASN A 79 -2.47 -8.03 4.84
N ARG A 80 -3.09 -8.66 5.85
CA ARG A 80 -4.14 -8.00 6.66
C ARG A 80 -3.59 -6.83 7.46
N ILE A 81 -2.44 -7.00 8.11
CA ILE A 81 -1.77 -5.92 8.84
C ILE A 81 -1.45 -4.78 7.87
N ASN A 82 -0.94 -5.09 6.69
CA ASN A 82 -0.61 -4.10 5.69
C ASN A 82 -1.84 -3.34 5.15
N ILE A 83 -2.97 -4.02 4.98
CA ILE A 83 -4.25 -3.37 4.65
C ILE A 83 -4.63 -2.35 5.72
N VAL A 84 -4.53 -2.70 7.01
CA VAL A 84 -4.83 -1.79 8.12
C VAL A 84 -3.90 -0.57 8.09
N ILE A 85 -2.60 -0.78 7.86
CA ILE A 85 -1.61 0.30 7.74
C ILE A 85 -1.97 1.25 6.58
N ASN A 86 -2.36 0.72 5.43
CA ASN A 86 -2.77 1.54 4.29
C ASN A 86 -4.08 2.30 4.55
N PHE A 87 -5.01 1.77 5.35
CA PHE A 87 -6.18 2.53 5.81
C PHE A 87 -5.80 3.71 6.71
N PHE A 88 -4.88 3.50 7.67
CA PHE A 88 -4.35 4.60 8.48
C PHE A 88 -3.65 5.65 7.62
N LEU A 89 -2.87 5.21 6.65
CA LEU A 89 -2.16 6.07 5.72
C LEU A 89 -3.14 6.92 4.89
N LEU A 90 -4.23 6.33 4.40
CA LEU A 90 -5.31 7.08 3.74
C LEU A 90 -5.91 8.15 4.66
N GLY A 91 -6.18 7.81 5.93
CA GLY A 91 -6.70 8.76 6.91
C GLY A 91 -5.76 9.94 7.12
N ILE A 92 -4.45 9.69 7.26
CA ILE A 92 -3.42 10.72 7.42
C ILE A 92 -3.34 11.61 6.17
N ILE A 93 -3.34 11.03 4.99
CA ILE A 93 -3.31 11.78 3.72
C ILE A 93 -4.54 12.68 3.60
N VAL A 94 -5.74 12.16 3.86
CA VAL A 94 -6.99 12.94 3.84
C VAL A 94 -6.94 14.07 4.86
N TYR A 95 -6.42 13.82 6.06
CA TYR A 95 -6.25 14.86 7.08
C TYR A 95 -5.35 16.00 6.60
N HIS A 96 -4.22 15.69 5.95
CA HIS A 96 -3.35 16.70 5.39
C HIS A 96 -4.01 17.48 4.24
N LEU A 97 -4.75 16.79 3.37
CA LEU A 97 -5.47 17.44 2.27
C LEU A 97 -6.56 18.41 2.77
N LEU A 98 -7.22 18.11 3.89
CA LEU A 98 -8.22 18.98 4.49
C LEU A 98 -7.62 20.20 5.19
N LYS A 99 -6.35 20.13 5.63
CA LYS A 99 -5.63 21.23 6.27
C LYS A 99 -4.94 22.18 5.29
N LEU A 100 -4.80 21.81 4.03
CA LEU A 100 -4.25 22.70 3.02
C LEU A 100 -5.19 23.90 2.83
N PRO A 101 -4.71 25.14 3.04
CA PRO A 101 -5.51 26.35 2.80
C PRO A 101 -5.76 26.50 1.30
N GLY A 102 -7.01 26.60 0.92
CA GLY A 102 -7.46 26.78 -0.46
C GLY A 102 -8.70 25.98 -0.79
N GLU A 103 -9.52 26.46 -1.72
CA GLU A 103 -10.60 25.68 -2.30
C GLU A 103 -10.01 24.42 -2.95
N LEU A 104 -10.58 23.25 -2.59
CA LEU A 104 -10.12 21.93 -3.03
C LEU A 104 -10.23 21.76 -4.55
N ASN A 105 -9.40 22.44 -5.31
CA ASN A 105 -9.29 22.21 -6.73
C ASN A 105 -8.70 20.82 -6.96
N VAL A 106 -9.47 19.97 -7.62
CA VAL A 106 -9.11 18.56 -7.91
C VAL A 106 -7.79 18.48 -8.69
N SER A 107 -7.41 19.53 -9.40
CA SER A 107 -6.15 19.65 -10.16
C SER A 107 -4.89 19.74 -9.28
N GLU A 108 -5.02 20.10 -8.01
CA GLU A 108 -3.89 20.23 -7.07
C GLU A 108 -3.60 18.96 -6.28
N LYS A 109 -4.52 17.98 -6.34
CA LYS A 109 -4.35 16.68 -5.71
C LYS A 109 -3.53 15.78 -6.63
N GLY A 110 -2.34 15.41 -6.18
CA GLY A 110 -1.49 14.48 -6.91
C GLY A 110 -2.09 13.06 -6.98
N ILE A 111 -1.73 12.34 -8.03
CA ILE A 111 -2.15 10.94 -8.26
C ILE A 111 -1.67 10.04 -7.13
N GLY A 112 -0.59 10.41 -6.43
CA GLY A 112 -0.01 9.68 -5.31
C GLY A 112 -0.99 9.37 -4.16
N VAL A 113 -2.00 10.23 -3.95
CA VAL A 113 -3.03 10.05 -2.91
C VAL A 113 -3.83 8.75 -3.07
N PHE A 114 -4.01 8.28 -4.30
CA PHE A 114 -4.78 7.07 -4.60
C PHE A 114 -3.97 5.78 -4.41
N ILE A 115 -2.64 5.85 -4.27
CA ILE A 115 -1.79 4.66 -4.16
C ILE A 115 -2.20 3.74 -3.00
N PRO A 116 -2.42 4.21 -1.76
CA PRO A 116 -2.81 3.33 -0.68
C PRO A 116 -4.11 2.59 -0.94
N LEU A 117 -5.08 3.23 -1.61
CA LEU A 117 -6.35 2.61 -1.99
C LEU A 117 -6.10 1.45 -2.96
N ILE A 118 -5.28 1.66 -3.97
CA ILE A 118 -4.93 0.64 -4.96
C ILE A 118 -4.17 -0.51 -4.30
N VAL A 119 -3.23 -0.22 -3.40
CA VAL A 119 -2.49 -1.23 -2.62
C VAL A 119 -3.44 -2.09 -1.80
N ILE A 120 -4.44 -1.49 -1.12
CA ILE A 120 -5.46 -2.23 -0.36
C ILE A 120 -6.21 -3.22 -1.27
N VAL A 121 -6.63 -2.78 -2.46
CA VAL A 121 -7.33 -3.65 -3.42
C VAL A 121 -6.46 -4.85 -3.83
N PHE A 122 -5.19 -4.62 -4.20
CA PHE A 122 -4.28 -5.72 -4.59
C PHE A 122 -4.00 -6.68 -3.45
N LEU A 123 -3.81 -6.19 -2.22
CA LEU A 123 -3.61 -7.04 -1.04
C LEU A 123 -4.87 -7.86 -0.70
N ALA A 124 -6.07 -7.29 -0.87
CA ALA A 124 -7.33 -8.00 -0.67
C ALA A 124 -7.51 -9.10 -1.73
N LEU A 125 -7.18 -8.82 -3.00
CA LEU A 125 -7.18 -9.82 -4.09
C LEU A 125 -6.15 -10.92 -3.83
N ALA A 126 -4.96 -10.58 -3.35
CA ALA A 126 -3.95 -11.55 -2.96
C ALA A 126 -4.46 -12.48 -1.87
N ASN A 127 -5.05 -11.93 -0.79
CA ASN A 127 -5.62 -12.74 0.29
C ASN A 127 -6.76 -13.66 -0.20
N LYS A 128 -7.64 -13.16 -1.06
CA LYS A 128 -8.70 -13.98 -1.66
C LYS A 128 -8.13 -15.16 -2.45
N ALA A 129 -7.07 -14.91 -3.23
CA ALA A 129 -6.40 -15.94 -4.02
C ALA A 129 -5.70 -16.98 -3.11
N ILE A 130 -5.00 -16.55 -2.04
CA ILE A 130 -4.34 -17.44 -1.07
C ILE A 130 -5.36 -18.35 -0.37
N ILE A 131 -6.47 -17.78 0.11
CA ILE A 131 -7.53 -18.53 0.81
C ILE A 131 -8.18 -19.55 -0.14
N LYS A 132 -8.41 -19.17 -1.40
CA LYS A 132 -8.97 -20.09 -2.41
C LYS A 132 -8.03 -21.27 -2.65
N ASP A 133 -6.74 -21.03 -2.79
CA ASP A 133 -5.72 -22.07 -2.98
C ASP A 133 -5.61 -23.00 -1.76
N ASP A 134 -5.62 -22.44 -0.55
CA ASP A 134 -5.59 -23.23 0.69
C ASP A 134 -6.81 -24.17 0.83
N LYS A 135 -8.00 -23.68 0.46
CA LYS A 135 -9.22 -24.50 0.44
C LYS A 135 -9.13 -25.66 -0.55
N LEU A 136 -8.58 -25.43 -1.75
CA LEU A 136 -8.41 -26.45 -2.77
C LEU A 136 -7.46 -27.55 -2.28
N VAL A 137 -6.33 -27.20 -1.68
CA VAL A 137 -5.37 -28.19 -1.12
C VAL A 137 -6.03 -29.03 -0.03
N LYS A 138 -6.73 -28.40 0.92
CA LYS A 138 -7.43 -29.09 2.00
C LYS A 138 -8.56 -30.00 1.52
N SER A 139 -9.21 -29.67 0.40
CA SER A 139 -10.26 -30.53 -0.19
C SER A 139 -9.69 -31.81 -0.80
N VAL A 140 -8.51 -31.76 -1.41
CA VAL A 140 -7.81 -32.92 -1.96
C VAL A 140 -7.32 -33.84 -0.84
N ASP A 141 -6.80 -33.28 0.26
CA ASP A 141 -6.32 -34.07 1.39
C ASP A 141 -7.45 -34.83 2.12
N ARG A 142 -8.70 -34.33 2.06
CA ARG A 142 -9.87 -35.02 2.63
C ARG A 142 -10.38 -36.19 1.77
N LEU A 143 -10.02 -36.24 0.52
CA LEU A 143 -10.43 -37.31 -0.40
C LEU A 143 -9.42 -38.50 -0.41
N ARG A 144 -8.35 -38.40 0.34
CA ARG A 144 -7.31 -39.41 0.52
C ARG A 144 -7.45 -40.09 1.89
#